data_9b722299c370ae653a249027a7faf338
#
_entry.id   9b722299c370ae653a249027a7faf338
#
_cell.length_a   1.000
_cell.length_b   1.000
_cell.length_c   1.000
_cell.angle_alpha   90.00
_cell.angle_beta   90.00
_cell.angle_gamma   90.00
#
_symmetry.space_group_name_H-M   'P 1'
#
loop_
_entity.id
_entity.type
_entity.pdbx_description
1 polymer ?
#
loop_
_entity_poly.entity_id
_entity_poly.type
_entity_poly.pdbx_seq_one_letter_code
_entity_poly.pdbx_strand_id
1 'polypeptide(L)'
;MSNAADLTRLEKLTALIRHYILTATTNAGSGHPTSSLSAVELMTGLMFGGFFRYDPEQPQHPNNDRLIFSKGHATPLFYALWVAAGALSGESLEANYRKFGSPLEGHPTVTFPFVEAATGSLGQGLSVGVGMALNAKYLDKLPYRTYVLLGDSEMAEGSVWEAMEIAAHYHLDNLVGVVDINRLGQRGETMYGHDVSAYVTRAAAFGWEAIAVDGHSLPEVLAAYTKAQTITERPVMILARTIKGKGVSLLEDKNGWHGKALNREQCDQALAELGEVDLTVRGELSRPEDLRPKPPRSVHMGTFNYPRQKPVATRKAYGNALARLGAADRNIVSLDGEVSNSTMAEIFAQACPDRFFEMFIAEQNMAGVGLGLAVRGKIPFVSSFAAFLTRAFDQIRMSQYSDPNLKFVGSHAGVSIGWDGPSQMGLEDLAMFRTLGDGVVLYPADAVATERLMEEMVKHRGIVYMRTTREATPLLYNPDETFALGGCKVLRHNPQDRLTVVSAGITLFEALEAYELLKKIGVLIRVIDLYSIKPIAAATLTDAARKTGAIITVEDHYPEGGLGEAVMHALATIPVPVYSLAVTKKPKSGSPSDLLDFEEISRRAIVDKVKEVLGLQ
;
A
#
# COMPACT_ATOMS: atom_id res chain seq x y z
N MET A 1 -36.60 2.89 -18.00
CA MET A 1 -36.60 4.04 -18.94
C MET A 1 -36.49 5.28 -18.07
N SER A 2 -35.37 6.02 -18.15
CA SER A 2 -35.25 7.30 -17.42
C SER A 2 -36.29 8.28 -17.94
N ASN A 3 -37.01 8.94 -17.02
CA ASN A 3 -37.99 9.95 -17.37
C ASN A 3 -37.27 11.15 -18.01
N ALA A 4 -37.86 11.84 -19.00
CA ALA A 4 -37.27 13.02 -19.64
C ALA A 4 -36.89 14.12 -18.61
N ALA A 5 -37.64 14.22 -17.52
CA ALA A 5 -37.34 15.13 -16.40
C ALA A 5 -36.02 14.77 -15.69
N ASP A 6 -35.68 13.48 -15.58
CA ASP A 6 -34.44 13.02 -14.96
C ASP A 6 -33.22 13.34 -15.83
N LEU A 7 -33.33 13.22 -17.17
CA LEU A 7 -32.25 13.59 -18.10
C LEU A 7 -31.96 15.09 -18.05
N THR A 8 -33.00 15.95 -18.07
CA THR A 8 -32.83 17.40 -17.97
C THR A 8 -32.15 17.80 -16.66
N ARG A 9 -32.45 17.12 -15.55
CA ARG A 9 -31.77 17.36 -14.26
C ARG A 9 -30.29 16.97 -14.32
N LEU A 10 -29.97 15.80 -14.92
CA LEU A 10 -28.59 15.37 -15.11
C LEU A 10 -27.79 16.31 -16.01
N GLU A 11 -28.39 16.84 -17.09
CA GLU A 11 -27.77 17.83 -17.96
C GLU A 11 -27.45 19.13 -17.18
N LYS A 12 -28.35 19.62 -16.34
CA LYS A 12 -28.08 20.77 -15.45
C LYS A 12 -26.94 20.49 -14.47
N LEU A 13 -26.87 19.26 -13.91
CA LEU A 13 -25.77 18.85 -13.02
C LEU A 13 -24.45 18.78 -13.77
N THR A 14 -24.41 18.32 -15.02
CA THR A 14 -23.17 18.32 -15.81
C THR A 14 -22.66 19.75 -16.06
N ALA A 15 -23.57 20.72 -16.31
CA ALA A 15 -23.20 22.13 -16.46
C ALA A 15 -22.65 22.72 -15.15
N LEU A 16 -23.31 22.45 -14.01
CA LEU A 16 -22.86 22.85 -12.67
C LEU A 16 -21.45 22.31 -12.36
N ILE A 17 -21.23 21.02 -12.63
CA ILE A 17 -19.94 20.35 -12.38
C ILE A 17 -18.85 20.97 -13.25
N ARG A 18 -19.09 21.22 -14.54
CA ARG A 18 -18.16 21.92 -15.43
C ARG A 18 -17.82 23.32 -14.93
N HIS A 19 -18.82 24.07 -14.46
CA HIS A 19 -18.61 25.40 -13.87
C HIS A 19 -17.57 25.32 -12.74
N TYR A 20 -17.76 24.42 -11.77
CA TYR A 20 -16.85 24.31 -10.63
C TYR A 20 -15.47 23.73 -10.98
N ILE A 21 -15.35 22.86 -12.00
CA ILE A 21 -14.07 22.42 -12.53
C ILE A 21 -13.27 23.61 -13.05
N LEU A 22 -13.89 24.49 -13.83
CA LEU A 22 -13.25 25.64 -14.45
C LEU A 22 -12.90 26.72 -13.41
N THR A 23 -13.84 27.11 -12.56
CA THR A 23 -13.63 28.19 -11.58
C THR A 23 -12.61 27.79 -10.51
N ALA A 24 -12.70 26.57 -9.94
CA ALA A 24 -11.78 26.11 -8.91
C ALA A 24 -10.34 26.00 -9.43
N THR A 25 -10.14 25.45 -10.63
CA THR A 25 -8.79 25.32 -11.21
C THR A 25 -8.21 26.68 -11.61
N THR A 26 -9.03 27.58 -12.11
CA THR A 26 -8.62 28.96 -12.46
C THR A 26 -8.23 29.75 -11.22
N ASN A 27 -9.06 29.71 -10.16
CA ASN A 27 -8.77 30.41 -8.90
C ASN A 27 -7.50 29.87 -8.21
N ALA A 28 -7.24 28.58 -8.31
CA ALA A 28 -6.01 27.98 -7.81
C ALA A 28 -4.79 28.24 -8.71
N GLY A 29 -4.98 28.69 -9.96
CA GLY A 29 -3.92 28.82 -10.98
C GLY A 29 -3.26 27.47 -11.31
N SER A 30 -3.90 26.37 -10.98
CA SER A 30 -3.34 25.01 -11.06
C SER A 30 -4.43 23.95 -11.08
N GLY A 31 -4.19 22.81 -11.72
CA GLY A 31 -5.13 21.69 -11.77
C GLY A 31 -5.24 21.06 -13.16
N HIS A 32 -6.13 20.09 -13.29
CA HIS A 32 -6.31 19.32 -14.52
C HIS A 32 -7.75 19.46 -15.05
N PRO A 33 -8.17 20.66 -15.50
CA PRO A 33 -9.55 20.86 -15.97
C PRO A 33 -9.89 19.93 -17.14
N THR A 34 -9.02 19.77 -18.13
CA THR A 34 -9.32 18.97 -19.33
C THR A 34 -9.57 17.49 -19.04
N SER A 35 -8.79 16.90 -18.13
CA SER A 35 -8.96 15.50 -17.70
C SER A 35 -10.21 15.31 -16.81
N SER A 36 -10.68 16.37 -16.19
CA SER A 36 -11.90 16.40 -15.38
C SER A 36 -13.13 16.54 -16.27
N LEU A 37 -13.08 17.45 -17.25
CA LEU A 37 -14.18 17.72 -18.18
C LEU A 37 -14.54 16.51 -19.07
N SER A 38 -13.58 15.63 -19.38
CA SER A 38 -13.83 14.45 -20.22
C SER A 38 -14.76 13.42 -19.57
N ALA A 39 -14.77 13.32 -18.23
CA ALA A 39 -15.50 12.26 -17.52
C ALA A 39 -16.76 12.79 -16.78
N VAL A 40 -17.23 14.01 -17.10
CA VAL A 40 -18.35 14.63 -16.37
C VAL A 40 -19.63 13.82 -16.50
N GLU A 41 -20.04 13.43 -17.72
CA GLU A 41 -21.28 12.67 -17.93
C GLU A 41 -21.18 11.27 -17.28
N LEU A 42 -20.01 10.63 -17.39
CA LEU A 42 -19.77 9.31 -16.80
C LEU A 42 -20.03 9.32 -15.29
N MET A 43 -19.44 10.28 -14.60
CA MET A 43 -19.53 10.33 -13.15
C MET A 43 -20.84 10.96 -12.64
N THR A 44 -21.43 11.90 -13.41
CA THR A 44 -22.77 12.41 -13.14
C THR A 44 -23.82 11.31 -13.27
N GLY A 45 -23.75 10.52 -14.34
CA GLY A 45 -24.61 9.36 -14.56
C GLY A 45 -24.48 8.29 -13.46
N LEU A 46 -23.25 8.01 -12.98
CA LEU A 46 -23.02 7.10 -11.88
C LEU A 46 -23.67 7.61 -10.59
N MET A 47 -23.30 8.82 -10.16
CA MET A 47 -23.68 9.32 -8.82
C MET A 47 -25.17 9.68 -8.73
N PHE A 48 -25.73 10.27 -9.77
CA PHE A 48 -27.08 10.84 -9.74
C PHE A 48 -28.10 10.10 -10.63
N GLY A 49 -27.66 9.08 -11.35
CA GLY A 49 -28.55 8.22 -12.14
C GLY A 49 -29.15 7.05 -11.37
N GLY A 50 -28.95 6.98 -10.05
CA GLY A 50 -29.51 5.94 -9.19
C GLY A 50 -28.65 4.69 -9.03
N PHE A 51 -27.38 4.72 -9.48
CA PHE A 51 -26.48 3.54 -9.47
C PHE A 51 -25.50 3.53 -8.28
N PHE A 52 -25.20 4.70 -7.71
CA PHE A 52 -24.30 4.86 -6.58
C PHE A 52 -25.09 5.07 -5.29
N ARG A 53 -25.02 4.08 -4.41
CA ARG A 53 -25.73 4.09 -3.11
C ARG A 53 -24.77 4.57 -2.02
N TYR A 54 -24.99 5.76 -1.53
CA TYR A 54 -24.09 6.38 -0.58
C TYR A 54 -24.83 7.33 0.37
N ASP A 55 -24.52 7.23 1.66
CA ASP A 55 -25.01 8.17 2.67
C ASP A 55 -23.93 9.23 2.98
N PRO A 56 -24.05 10.47 2.47
CA PRO A 56 -23.06 11.51 2.70
C PRO A 56 -23.00 11.99 4.15
N GLU A 57 -24.05 11.74 4.94
CA GLU A 57 -24.07 12.03 6.38
C GLU A 57 -23.28 10.99 7.18
N GLN A 58 -23.08 9.81 6.62
CA GLN A 58 -22.30 8.71 7.19
C GLN A 58 -21.26 8.17 6.19
N PRO A 59 -20.18 8.91 5.86
CA PRO A 59 -19.19 8.49 4.89
C PRO A 59 -18.56 7.12 5.21
N GLN A 60 -18.48 6.76 6.50
CA GLN A 60 -17.92 5.49 6.97
C GLN A 60 -18.95 4.35 7.06
N HIS A 61 -20.19 4.57 6.58
CA HIS A 61 -21.20 3.50 6.59
C HIS A 61 -20.68 2.27 5.82
N PRO A 62 -20.68 1.06 6.42
CA PRO A 62 -20.01 -0.10 5.84
C PRO A 62 -20.61 -0.54 4.50
N ASN A 63 -21.91 -0.29 4.28
CA ASN A 63 -22.62 -0.68 3.05
C ASN A 63 -22.73 0.47 2.02
N ASN A 64 -22.04 1.59 2.18
CA ASN A 64 -21.88 2.57 1.11
C ASN A 64 -21.16 1.93 -0.07
N ASP A 65 -21.58 2.21 -1.30
CA ASP A 65 -20.79 1.91 -2.48
C ASP A 65 -19.46 2.68 -2.44
N ARG A 66 -18.43 2.19 -3.11
CA ARG A 66 -17.08 2.75 -3.09
C ARG A 66 -16.71 3.36 -4.42
N LEU A 67 -16.12 4.54 -4.38
CA LEU A 67 -15.69 5.27 -5.57
C LEU A 67 -14.21 5.63 -5.48
N ILE A 68 -13.43 5.15 -6.45
CA ILE A 68 -11.99 5.41 -6.56
C ILE A 68 -11.72 6.16 -7.86
N PHE A 69 -11.09 7.32 -7.75
CA PHE A 69 -10.53 8.02 -8.90
C PHE A 69 -9.08 7.55 -9.09
N SER A 70 -8.86 6.49 -9.89
CA SER A 70 -7.52 5.99 -10.19
C SER A 70 -6.74 7.01 -11.00
N LYS A 71 -7.40 7.69 -11.97
CA LYS A 71 -6.87 8.92 -12.55
C LYS A 71 -6.99 10.09 -11.54
N GLY A 72 -6.19 10.03 -10.47
CA GLY A 72 -6.28 10.90 -9.31
C GLY A 72 -6.13 12.40 -9.61
N HIS A 73 -5.53 12.76 -10.75
CA HIS A 73 -5.45 14.15 -11.19
C HIS A 73 -6.80 14.77 -11.58
N ALA A 74 -7.88 13.97 -11.72
CA ALA A 74 -9.24 14.47 -11.96
C ALA A 74 -9.98 14.92 -10.68
N THR A 75 -9.25 15.34 -9.64
CA THR A 75 -9.85 15.88 -8.40
C THR A 75 -10.79 17.07 -8.60
N PRO A 76 -10.62 17.97 -9.58
CA PRO A 76 -11.64 19.02 -9.82
C PRO A 76 -13.02 18.43 -10.10
N LEU A 77 -13.11 17.35 -10.88
CA LEU A 77 -14.35 16.61 -11.09
C LEU A 77 -14.83 15.96 -9.78
N PHE A 78 -13.92 15.27 -9.07
CA PHE A 78 -14.29 14.59 -7.84
C PHE A 78 -14.92 15.53 -6.81
N TYR A 79 -14.32 16.68 -6.56
CA TYR A 79 -14.87 17.66 -5.62
C TYR A 79 -16.15 18.35 -6.13
N ALA A 80 -16.23 18.65 -7.42
CA ALA A 80 -17.43 19.22 -8.02
C ALA A 80 -18.65 18.27 -7.95
N LEU A 81 -18.44 16.96 -8.01
CA LEU A 81 -19.49 15.96 -7.77
C LEU A 81 -20.05 16.04 -6.34
N TRP A 82 -19.19 16.26 -5.33
CA TRP A 82 -19.63 16.42 -3.95
C TRP A 82 -20.30 17.79 -3.71
N VAL A 83 -19.95 18.83 -4.51
CA VAL A 83 -20.74 20.06 -4.55
C VAL A 83 -22.13 19.80 -5.12
N ALA A 84 -22.20 19.07 -6.23
CA ALA A 84 -23.48 18.69 -6.85
C ALA A 84 -24.35 17.84 -5.92
N ALA A 85 -23.74 16.99 -5.07
CA ALA A 85 -24.42 16.22 -4.04
C ALA A 85 -24.81 17.04 -2.79
N GLY A 86 -24.40 18.31 -2.70
CA GLY A 86 -24.68 19.17 -1.54
C GLY A 86 -23.82 18.89 -0.30
N ALA A 87 -22.81 18.04 -0.40
CA ALA A 87 -21.91 17.67 0.71
C ALA A 87 -20.68 18.60 0.83
N LEU A 88 -20.42 19.43 -0.18
CA LEU A 88 -19.40 20.46 -0.20
C LEU A 88 -20.01 21.75 -0.74
N SER A 89 -19.67 22.91 -0.19
CA SER A 89 -20.12 24.18 -0.77
C SER A 89 -19.26 24.57 -1.97
N GLY A 90 -19.88 25.15 -3.02
CA GLY A 90 -19.16 25.64 -4.19
C GLY A 90 -18.13 26.70 -3.84
N GLU A 91 -18.48 27.63 -2.96
CA GLU A 91 -17.58 28.67 -2.45
C GLU A 91 -16.34 28.07 -1.77
N SER A 92 -16.53 27.01 -0.98
CA SER A 92 -15.42 26.31 -0.34
C SER A 92 -14.50 25.65 -1.36
N LEU A 93 -15.05 25.02 -2.41
CA LEU A 93 -14.26 24.43 -3.47
C LEU A 93 -13.42 25.49 -4.19
N GLU A 94 -14.04 26.59 -4.61
CA GLU A 94 -13.38 27.70 -5.34
C GLU A 94 -12.29 28.40 -4.51
N ALA A 95 -12.51 28.54 -3.21
CA ALA A 95 -11.58 29.22 -2.31
C ALA A 95 -10.42 28.34 -1.85
N ASN A 96 -10.65 27.02 -1.70
CA ASN A 96 -9.73 26.14 -0.97
C ASN A 96 -9.06 25.05 -1.83
N TYR A 97 -9.45 24.88 -3.10
CA TYR A 97 -8.80 23.88 -3.96
C TYR A 97 -7.30 24.12 -4.07
N ARG A 98 -6.50 23.12 -3.75
CA ARG A 98 -5.02 23.18 -3.73
C ARG A 98 -4.40 24.24 -2.82
N LYS A 99 -5.12 24.74 -1.82
CA LYS A 99 -4.55 25.65 -0.82
C LYS A 99 -3.83 24.86 0.26
N PHE A 100 -2.72 25.40 0.76
CA PHE A 100 -1.98 24.79 1.87
C PHE A 100 -2.87 24.62 3.10
N GLY A 101 -2.89 23.40 3.66
CA GLY A 101 -3.72 23.03 4.81
C GLY A 101 -5.18 22.74 4.50
N SER A 102 -5.61 22.84 3.23
CA SER A 102 -6.95 22.44 2.81
C SER A 102 -7.03 20.93 2.55
N PRO A 103 -8.16 20.26 2.87
CA PRO A 103 -8.38 18.87 2.49
C PRO A 103 -8.66 18.67 0.99
N LEU A 104 -8.85 19.76 0.23
CA LEU A 104 -9.14 19.75 -1.21
C LEU A 104 -7.83 19.76 -2.01
N GLU A 105 -7.05 18.68 -1.87
CA GLU A 105 -5.72 18.56 -2.45
C GLU A 105 -5.75 18.32 -3.97
N GLY A 106 -4.60 18.42 -4.60
CA GLY A 106 -4.44 18.25 -6.05
C GLY A 106 -4.65 16.82 -6.56
N HIS A 107 -4.51 15.83 -5.68
CA HIS A 107 -4.82 14.43 -5.87
C HIS A 107 -5.57 13.94 -4.63
N PRO A 108 -6.43 12.92 -4.74
CA PRO A 108 -7.24 12.47 -3.60
C PRO A 108 -6.38 11.98 -2.44
N THR A 109 -6.64 12.47 -1.23
CA THR A 109 -6.11 11.95 0.03
C THR A 109 -7.24 11.79 1.04
N VAL A 110 -7.06 10.92 2.01
CA VAL A 110 -8.08 10.62 3.03
C VAL A 110 -8.37 11.77 4.00
N THR A 111 -7.69 12.91 3.84
CA THR A 111 -8.03 14.16 4.54
C THR A 111 -9.40 14.71 4.14
N PHE A 112 -9.85 14.41 2.91
CA PHE A 112 -11.21 14.69 2.46
C PHE A 112 -12.10 13.46 2.74
N PRO A 113 -13.18 13.59 3.53
CA PRO A 113 -13.89 12.44 4.14
C PRO A 113 -14.55 11.47 3.15
N PHE A 114 -14.66 11.85 1.87
CA PHE A 114 -15.25 11.01 0.82
C PHE A 114 -14.20 10.30 -0.03
N VAL A 115 -12.92 10.42 0.28
CA VAL A 115 -11.85 9.69 -0.37
C VAL A 115 -11.65 8.35 0.33
N GLU A 116 -11.80 7.26 -0.41
CA GLU A 116 -11.64 5.90 0.11
C GLU A 116 -10.15 5.51 0.28
N ALA A 117 -9.32 5.92 -0.66
CA ALA A 117 -7.87 5.71 -0.64
C ALA A 117 -7.16 6.80 -1.45
N ALA A 118 -5.94 7.14 -1.06
CA ALA A 118 -5.11 8.07 -1.80
C ALA A 118 -4.72 7.50 -3.16
N THR A 119 -4.82 8.34 -4.20
CA THR A 119 -4.41 8.00 -5.57
C THR A 119 -3.62 9.16 -6.17
N GLY A 120 -3.05 8.94 -7.37
CA GLY A 120 -2.26 9.95 -8.08
C GLY A 120 -1.07 9.35 -8.81
N SER A 121 -0.43 8.34 -8.25
CA SER A 121 0.42 7.44 -9.01
C SER A 121 -0.49 6.49 -9.77
N LEU A 122 -0.44 6.58 -11.11
CA LEU A 122 -1.40 5.89 -11.99
C LEU A 122 -1.27 4.36 -11.92
N GLY A 123 -2.35 3.66 -12.24
CA GLY A 123 -2.41 2.20 -12.30
C GLY A 123 -2.73 1.51 -10.96
N GLN A 124 -2.86 2.25 -9.86
CA GLN A 124 -3.03 1.65 -8.53
C GLN A 124 -4.49 1.52 -8.07
N GLY A 125 -5.37 2.42 -8.52
CA GLY A 125 -6.74 2.47 -8.02
C GLY A 125 -7.56 1.22 -8.28
N LEU A 126 -7.30 0.51 -9.38
CA LEU A 126 -8.03 -0.73 -9.69
C LEU A 126 -7.70 -1.84 -8.69
N SER A 127 -6.42 -2.00 -8.33
CA SER A 127 -5.98 -2.97 -7.31
C SER A 127 -6.62 -2.69 -5.93
N VAL A 128 -6.69 -1.41 -5.55
CA VAL A 128 -7.41 -0.99 -4.33
C VAL A 128 -8.89 -1.37 -4.42
N GLY A 129 -9.51 -1.12 -5.59
CA GLY A 129 -10.88 -1.52 -5.88
C GLY A 129 -11.11 -3.02 -5.78
N VAL A 130 -10.17 -3.84 -6.25
CA VAL A 130 -10.20 -5.31 -6.09
C VAL A 130 -10.26 -5.68 -4.60
N GLY A 131 -9.42 -5.06 -3.76
CA GLY A 131 -9.43 -5.32 -2.32
C GLY A 131 -10.76 -4.95 -1.65
N MET A 132 -11.36 -3.83 -2.02
CA MET A 132 -12.68 -3.43 -1.51
C MET A 132 -13.78 -4.38 -1.98
N ALA A 133 -13.76 -4.80 -3.25
CA ALA A 133 -14.73 -5.73 -3.81
C ALA A 133 -14.62 -7.14 -3.18
N LEU A 134 -13.39 -7.63 -2.95
CA LEU A 134 -13.13 -8.87 -2.19
C LEU A 134 -13.71 -8.78 -0.79
N ASN A 135 -13.50 -7.65 -0.10
CA ASN A 135 -14.05 -7.44 1.23
C ASN A 135 -15.57 -7.55 1.24
N ALA A 136 -16.24 -6.87 0.31
CA ALA A 136 -17.69 -6.92 0.20
C ALA A 136 -18.20 -8.35 -0.03
N LYS A 137 -17.66 -9.01 -1.06
CA LYS A 137 -18.15 -10.30 -1.54
C LYS A 137 -17.81 -11.46 -0.61
N TYR A 138 -16.57 -11.53 -0.12
CA TYR A 138 -16.07 -12.72 0.57
C TYR A 138 -15.98 -12.57 2.09
N LEU A 139 -15.73 -11.37 2.60
CA LEU A 139 -15.46 -11.14 4.03
C LEU A 139 -16.68 -10.59 4.77
N ASP A 140 -17.12 -9.38 4.42
CA ASP A 140 -18.23 -8.72 5.10
C ASP A 140 -19.61 -9.21 4.66
N LYS A 141 -19.68 -9.82 3.48
CA LYS A 141 -20.94 -10.30 2.86
C LYS A 141 -21.96 -9.16 2.71
N LEU A 142 -21.49 -8.00 2.26
CA LEU A 142 -22.31 -6.81 2.01
C LEU A 142 -22.49 -6.59 0.50
N PRO A 143 -23.65 -6.10 0.06
CA PRO A 143 -23.98 -5.95 -1.35
C PRO A 143 -23.47 -4.64 -1.98
N TYR A 144 -22.53 -3.93 -1.35
CA TYR A 144 -21.98 -2.72 -1.95
C TYR A 144 -21.12 -3.04 -3.17
N ARG A 145 -21.09 -2.08 -4.11
CA ARG A 145 -20.28 -2.12 -5.31
C ARG A 145 -19.08 -1.18 -5.19
N THR A 146 -18.04 -1.51 -5.93
CA THR A 146 -16.85 -0.65 -6.05
C THR A 146 -16.73 -0.17 -7.49
N TYR A 147 -16.62 1.15 -7.67
CA TYR A 147 -16.46 1.82 -8.94
C TYR A 147 -15.09 2.46 -9.01
N VAL A 148 -14.39 2.27 -10.13
CA VAL A 148 -13.04 2.80 -10.33
C VAL A 148 -12.97 3.57 -11.64
N LEU A 149 -12.70 4.87 -11.59
CA LEU A 149 -12.47 5.71 -12.77
C LEU A 149 -11.01 5.66 -13.18
N LEU A 150 -10.75 5.13 -14.36
CA LEU A 150 -9.43 4.98 -14.98
C LEU A 150 -9.26 5.94 -16.18
N GLY A 151 -8.02 6.23 -16.54
CA GLY A 151 -7.68 6.89 -17.80
C GLY A 151 -7.15 5.90 -18.84
N ASP A 152 -7.31 6.24 -20.12
CA ASP A 152 -6.79 5.44 -21.24
C ASP A 152 -5.26 5.32 -21.26
N SER A 153 -4.56 6.40 -20.93
CA SER A 153 -3.10 6.40 -20.77
C SER A 153 -2.66 5.51 -19.61
N GLU A 154 -3.44 5.48 -18.53
CA GLU A 154 -3.23 4.66 -17.35
C GLU A 154 -3.31 3.15 -17.65
N MET A 155 -4.07 2.76 -18.68
CA MET A 155 -4.15 1.36 -19.13
C MET A 155 -2.82 0.81 -19.68
N ALA A 156 -1.76 1.61 -19.77
CA ALA A 156 -0.41 1.14 -20.07
C ALA A 156 0.31 0.54 -18.85
N GLU A 157 -0.18 0.82 -17.61
CA GLU A 157 0.40 0.30 -16.39
C GLU A 157 0.17 -1.20 -16.22
N GLY A 158 1.26 -1.95 -15.92
CA GLY A 158 1.19 -3.39 -15.72
C GLY A 158 0.28 -3.80 -14.57
N SER A 159 0.26 -3.02 -13.49
CA SER A 159 -0.58 -3.26 -12.31
C SER A 159 -2.08 -3.24 -12.59
N VAL A 160 -2.53 -2.52 -13.64
CA VAL A 160 -3.93 -2.57 -14.10
C VAL A 160 -4.28 -3.96 -14.62
N TRP A 161 -3.39 -4.57 -15.40
CA TRP A 161 -3.59 -5.91 -15.97
C TRP A 161 -3.50 -7.00 -14.90
N GLU A 162 -2.58 -6.88 -13.92
CA GLU A 162 -2.56 -7.74 -12.73
C GLU A 162 -3.90 -7.68 -11.99
N ALA A 163 -4.43 -6.48 -11.75
CA ALA A 163 -5.71 -6.29 -11.08
C ALA A 163 -6.88 -6.87 -11.88
N MET A 164 -6.85 -6.77 -13.21
CA MET A 164 -7.88 -7.32 -14.07
C MET A 164 -7.92 -8.85 -14.02
N GLU A 165 -6.75 -9.53 -14.04
CA GLU A 165 -6.67 -10.99 -13.89
C GLU A 165 -7.23 -11.44 -12.54
N ILE A 166 -6.79 -10.83 -11.46
CA ILE A 166 -7.21 -11.19 -10.10
C ILE A 166 -8.71 -10.93 -9.89
N ALA A 167 -9.24 -9.82 -10.39
CA ALA A 167 -10.67 -9.53 -10.30
C ALA A 167 -11.53 -10.59 -11.03
N ALA A 168 -11.10 -11.03 -12.19
CA ALA A 168 -11.77 -12.08 -12.96
C ALA A 168 -11.66 -13.43 -12.27
N HIS A 169 -10.47 -13.79 -11.74
CA HIS A 169 -10.25 -15.03 -11.00
C HIS A 169 -11.18 -15.16 -9.79
N TYR A 170 -11.37 -14.07 -9.04
CA TYR A 170 -12.28 -14.03 -7.89
C TYR A 170 -13.73 -13.69 -8.25
N HIS A 171 -14.09 -13.66 -9.54
CA HIS A 171 -15.47 -13.41 -10.00
C HIS A 171 -16.09 -12.15 -9.38
N LEU A 172 -15.36 -11.03 -9.34
CA LEU A 172 -15.79 -9.81 -8.64
C LEU A 172 -16.86 -9.04 -9.43
N ASP A 173 -18.07 -9.56 -9.50
CA ASP A 173 -19.23 -8.95 -10.16
C ASP A 173 -19.74 -7.67 -9.47
N ASN A 174 -19.20 -7.35 -8.32
CA ASN A 174 -19.41 -6.11 -7.61
C ASN A 174 -18.30 -5.05 -7.87
N LEU A 175 -17.40 -5.29 -8.84
CA LEU A 175 -16.38 -4.34 -9.29
C LEU A 175 -16.69 -3.83 -10.69
N VAL A 176 -16.74 -2.50 -10.84
CA VAL A 176 -16.97 -1.82 -12.12
C VAL A 176 -15.81 -0.85 -12.39
N GLY A 177 -15.03 -1.12 -13.42
CA GLY A 177 -14.06 -0.18 -13.98
C GLY A 177 -14.73 0.72 -15.02
N VAL A 178 -14.38 2.00 -15.04
CA VAL A 178 -14.83 2.97 -16.05
C VAL A 178 -13.59 3.61 -16.66
N VAL A 179 -13.32 3.32 -17.92
CA VAL A 179 -12.16 3.88 -18.64
C VAL A 179 -12.59 5.08 -19.46
N ASP A 180 -12.05 6.23 -19.12
CA ASP A 180 -12.20 7.50 -19.85
C ASP A 180 -11.23 7.51 -21.04
N ILE A 181 -11.70 7.08 -22.21
CA ILE A 181 -10.91 6.97 -23.45
C ILE A 181 -11.00 8.30 -24.22
N ASN A 182 -10.24 9.30 -23.73
CA ASN A 182 -10.22 10.65 -24.27
C ASN A 182 -9.06 10.88 -25.27
N ARG A 183 -8.29 9.87 -25.62
CA ARG A 183 -7.15 9.76 -26.52
C ARG A 183 -5.91 10.61 -26.22
N LEU A 184 -5.96 11.55 -25.29
CA LEU A 184 -4.85 12.47 -25.03
C LEU A 184 -4.22 12.23 -23.66
N GLY A 185 -2.97 11.80 -23.65
CA GLY A 185 -2.11 11.73 -22.47
C GLY A 185 -1.55 13.10 -22.07
N GLN A 186 -0.43 13.09 -21.35
CA GLN A 186 0.24 14.31 -20.92
C GLN A 186 0.97 15.02 -22.06
N ARG A 187 1.54 14.28 -23.01
CA ARG A 187 2.40 14.82 -24.08
C ARG A 187 1.85 14.64 -25.49
N GLY A 188 0.82 13.86 -25.65
CA GLY A 188 0.30 13.53 -26.98
C GLY A 188 -0.79 12.48 -26.92
N GLU A 189 -1.03 11.84 -28.04
CA GLU A 189 -2.01 10.78 -28.17
C GLU A 189 -1.61 9.55 -27.37
N THR A 190 -2.60 8.89 -26.78
CA THR A 190 -2.41 7.64 -26.03
C THR A 190 -2.18 6.47 -26.99
N MET A 191 -1.68 5.34 -26.50
CA MET A 191 -1.22 4.19 -27.31
C MET A 191 -2.25 3.72 -28.36
N TYR A 192 -3.54 3.80 -28.03
CA TYR A 192 -4.63 3.34 -28.91
C TYR A 192 -5.58 4.47 -29.31
N GLY A 193 -5.32 5.70 -28.90
CA GLY A 193 -6.19 6.84 -29.21
C GLY A 193 -7.67 6.53 -28.93
N HIS A 194 -8.54 6.77 -29.90
CA HIS A 194 -9.96 6.44 -29.83
C HIS A 194 -10.31 5.03 -30.37
N ASP A 195 -9.35 4.13 -30.52
CA ASP A 195 -9.67 2.74 -30.88
C ASP A 195 -10.24 1.99 -29.66
N VAL A 196 -11.51 2.23 -29.39
CA VAL A 196 -12.24 1.56 -28.28
C VAL A 196 -12.24 0.05 -28.45
N SER A 197 -12.17 -0.46 -29.71
CA SER A 197 -12.20 -1.90 -29.99
C SER A 197 -10.97 -2.61 -29.41
N ALA A 198 -9.82 -1.95 -29.40
CA ALA A 198 -8.59 -2.47 -28.79
C ALA A 198 -8.75 -2.66 -27.26
N TYR A 199 -9.42 -1.73 -26.59
CA TYR A 199 -9.71 -1.85 -25.14
C TYR A 199 -10.76 -2.92 -24.85
N VAL A 200 -11.85 -2.98 -25.67
CA VAL A 200 -12.91 -4.01 -25.55
C VAL A 200 -12.32 -5.42 -25.67
N THR A 201 -11.53 -5.65 -26.71
CA THR A 201 -10.92 -6.96 -26.97
C THR A 201 -10.04 -7.40 -25.79
N ARG A 202 -9.25 -6.49 -25.23
CA ARG A 202 -8.38 -6.77 -24.10
C ARG A 202 -9.16 -7.03 -22.82
N ALA A 203 -10.11 -6.17 -22.46
CA ALA A 203 -10.93 -6.38 -21.28
C ALA A 203 -11.67 -7.73 -21.33
N ALA A 204 -12.23 -8.08 -22.48
CA ALA A 204 -12.87 -9.38 -22.68
C ALA A 204 -11.90 -10.55 -22.55
N ALA A 205 -10.67 -10.43 -23.08
CA ALA A 205 -9.63 -11.46 -22.97
C ALA A 205 -9.20 -11.72 -21.50
N PHE A 206 -9.27 -10.68 -20.63
CA PHE A 206 -9.04 -10.79 -19.21
C PHE A 206 -10.27 -11.25 -18.42
N GLY A 207 -11.34 -11.70 -19.07
CA GLY A 207 -12.53 -12.26 -18.41
C GLY A 207 -13.54 -11.23 -17.92
N TRP A 208 -13.42 -9.95 -18.31
CA TRP A 208 -14.36 -8.90 -17.95
C TRP A 208 -15.52 -8.78 -18.94
N GLU A 209 -16.71 -8.41 -18.46
CA GLU A 209 -17.75 -7.91 -19.35
C GLU A 209 -17.36 -6.51 -19.83
N ALA A 210 -17.12 -6.36 -21.13
CA ALA A 210 -16.72 -5.10 -21.75
C ALA A 210 -17.92 -4.40 -22.38
N ILE A 211 -18.20 -3.15 -21.98
CA ILE A 211 -19.33 -2.34 -22.46
C ILE A 211 -18.76 -1.06 -23.08
N ALA A 212 -18.84 -0.93 -24.40
CA ALA A 212 -18.44 0.29 -25.11
C ALA A 212 -19.60 1.29 -25.16
N VAL A 213 -19.29 2.59 -24.92
CA VAL A 213 -20.30 3.67 -24.96
C VAL A 213 -19.72 4.97 -25.50
N ASP A 214 -20.58 5.84 -26.01
CA ASP A 214 -20.27 7.27 -26.10
C ASP A 214 -20.36 7.87 -24.70
N GLY A 215 -19.19 8.26 -24.14
CA GLY A 215 -19.08 8.75 -22.78
C GLY A 215 -19.71 10.13 -22.56
N HIS A 216 -20.15 10.81 -23.63
CA HIS A 216 -20.88 12.09 -23.56
C HIS A 216 -22.39 11.95 -23.77
N SER A 217 -22.86 10.74 -24.09
CA SER A 217 -24.30 10.43 -24.19
C SER A 217 -24.83 9.95 -22.84
N LEU A 218 -25.47 10.82 -22.06
CA LEU A 218 -26.11 10.43 -20.80
C LEU A 218 -27.02 9.19 -20.94
N PRO A 219 -27.87 9.07 -22.00
CA PRO A 219 -28.67 7.86 -22.18
C PRO A 219 -27.85 6.58 -22.31
N GLU A 220 -26.73 6.61 -23.07
CA GLU A 220 -25.85 5.44 -23.21
C GLU A 220 -25.09 5.13 -21.92
N VAL A 221 -24.63 6.16 -21.23
CA VAL A 221 -23.97 6.03 -19.91
C VAL A 221 -24.91 5.37 -18.89
N LEU A 222 -26.17 5.83 -18.80
CA LEU A 222 -27.16 5.22 -17.91
C LEU A 222 -27.49 3.77 -18.31
N ALA A 223 -27.59 3.49 -19.61
CA ALA A 223 -27.81 2.13 -20.10
C ALA A 223 -26.63 1.20 -19.75
N ALA A 224 -25.39 1.69 -19.85
CA ALA A 224 -24.20 0.93 -19.46
C ALA A 224 -24.17 0.58 -17.97
N TYR A 225 -24.47 1.54 -17.08
CA TYR A 225 -24.58 1.26 -15.65
C TYR A 225 -25.75 0.31 -15.33
N THR A 226 -26.88 0.46 -16.02
CA THR A 226 -28.00 -0.48 -15.89
C THR A 226 -27.58 -1.90 -16.28
N LYS A 227 -26.88 -2.06 -17.40
CA LYS A 227 -26.36 -3.36 -17.84
C LYS A 227 -25.35 -3.90 -16.81
N ALA A 228 -24.42 -3.05 -16.32
CA ALA A 228 -23.42 -3.46 -15.34
C ALA A 228 -24.04 -4.02 -14.04
N GLN A 229 -25.21 -3.54 -13.62
CA GLN A 229 -25.91 -4.08 -12.46
C GLN A 229 -26.50 -5.47 -12.67
N THR A 230 -26.71 -5.90 -13.91
CA THR A 230 -27.30 -7.23 -14.25
C THR A 230 -26.25 -8.32 -14.45
N ILE A 231 -24.98 -7.94 -14.60
CA ILE A 231 -23.88 -8.90 -14.78
C ILE A 231 -23.52 -9.56 -13.47
N THR A 232 -23.36 -10.88 -13.52
CA THR A 232 -22.95 -11.74 -12.40
C THR A 232 -21.72 -12.56 -12.76
N GLU A 233 -21.00 -13.04 -11.77
CA GLU A 233 -19.85 -13.95 -11.90
C GLU A 233 -18.62 -13.37 -12.62
N ARG A 234 -18.60 -12.10 -13.01
CA ARG A 234 -17.46 -11.42 -13.60
C ARG A 234 -17.51 -9.91 -13.41
N PRO A 235 -16.35 -9.26 -13.31
CA PRO A 235 -16.28 -7.80 -13.22
C PRO A 235 -16.69 -7.13 -14.54
N VAL A 236 -17.05 -5.84 -14.47
CA VAL A 236 -17.52 -5.07 -15.62
C VAL A 236 -16.54 -3.94 -15.92
N MET A 237 -16.20 -3.75 -17.21
CA MET A 237 -15.42 -2.62 -17.70
C MET A 237 -16.27 -1.79 -18.67
N ILE A 238 -16.62 -0.57 -18.29
CA ILE A 238 -17.26 0.42 -19.17
C ILE A 238 -16.14 1.17 -19.89
N LEU A 239 -16.13 1.07 -21.20
CA LEU A 239 -15.11 1.63 -22.10
C LEU A 239 -15.72 2.82 -22.83
N ALA A 240 -15.53 4.00 -22.27
CA ALA A 240 -16.21 5.21 -22.71
C ALA A 240 -15.35 6.03 -23.66
N ARG A 241 -15.78 6.16 -24.90
CA ARG A 241 -15.19 7.12 -25.83
C ARG A 241 -15.57 8.53 -25.40
N THR A 242 -14.58 9.35 -25.09
CA THR A 242 -14.76 10.72 -24.61
C THR A 242 -13.86 11.70 -25.35
N ILE A 243 -14.03 12.97 -25.07
CA ILE A 243 -13.20 14.06 -25.62
C ILE A 243 -12.57 14.83 -24.46
N LYS A 244 -11.25 14.91 -24.44
CA LYS A 244 -10.53 15.68 -23.43
C LYS A 244 -10.88 17.15 -23.50
N GLY A 245 -11.30 17.77 -22.38
CA GLY A 245 -11.72 19.17 -22.36
C GLY A 245 -13.13 19.45 -22.87
N LYS A 246 -14.00 18.42 -22.91
CA LYS A 246 -15.38 18.50 -23.42
C LYS A 246 -16.18 19.66 -22.82
N GLY A 247 -16.86 20.41 -23.69
CA GLY A 247 -17.75 21.53 -23.35
C GLY A 247 -17.04 22.90 -23.36
N VAL A 248 -15.75 22.95 -23.71
CA VAL A 248 -14.99 24.21 -23.82
C VAL A 248 -14.17 24.20 -25.11
N SER A 249 -14.57 25.01 -26.09
CA SER A 249 -13.99 25.01 -27.45
C SER A 249 -12.47 25.26 -27.46
N LEU A 250 -11.97 26.05 -26.51
CA LEU A 250 -10.55 26.34 -26.31
C LEU A 250 -9.76 25.08 -25.91
N LEU A 251 -10.40 24.12 -25.24
CA LEU A 251 -9.76 22.94 -24.61
C LEU A 251 -10.05 21.63 -25.37
N GLU A 252 -11.19 21.52 -26.03
CA GLU A 252 -11.66 20.28 -26.66
C GLU A 252 -10.63 19.70 -27.62
N ASP A 253 -10.24 18.46 -27.34
CA ASP A 253 -9.38 17.63 -28.16
C ASP A 253 -8.02 18.26 -28.53
N LYS A 254 -7.51 19.16 -27.67
CA LYS A 254 -6.26 19.90 -27.91
C LYS A 254 -5.13 19.44 -27.02
N ASN A 255 -3.99 19.15 -27.62
CA ASN A 255 -2.74 18.90 -26.91
C ASN A 255 -2.23 20.13 -26.13
N GLY A 256 -1.41 19.88 -25.11
CA GLY A 256 -0.73 20.93 -24.35
C GLY A 256 -1.56 21.54 -23.21
N TRP A 257 -2.75 21.01 -22.95
CA TRP A 257 -3.63 21.44 -21.85
C TRP A 257 -3.68 20.47 -20.66
N HIS A 258 -2.91 19.39 -20.69
CA HIS A 258 -2.83 18.51 -19.54
C HIS A 258 -2.14 19.21 -18.37
N GLY A 259 -2.81 19.30 -17.22
CA GLY A 259 -2.27 19.96 -16.01
C GLY A 259 -2.18 21.48 -16.09
N LYS A 260 -2.84 22.09 -17.05
CA LYS A 260 -2.88 23.54 -17.24
C LYS A 260 -4.25 24.10 -16.86
N ALA A 261 -4.27 25.02 -15.90
CA ALA A 261 -5.46 25.83 -15.59
C ALA A 261 -5.63 26.95 -16.63
N LEU A 262 -6.86 27.42 -16.81
CA LEU A 262 -7.15 28.61 -17.58
C LEU A 262 -6.71 29.87 -16.82
N ASN A 263 -6.39 30.94 -17.55
CA ASN A 263 -6.35 32.25 -16.95
C ASN A 263 -7.78 32.82 -16.80
N ARG A 264 -7.92 33.98 -16.16
CA ARG A 264 -9.24 34.56 -15.89
C ARG A 264 -10.05 34.82 -17.14
N GLU A 265 -9.46 35.44 -18.15
CA GLU A 265 -10.11 35.76 -19.42
C GLU A 265 -10.57 34.48 -20.16
N GLN A 266 -9.71 33.46 -20.20
CA GLN A 266 -10.05 32.18 -20.79
C GLN A 266 -11.18 31.46 -20.02
N CYS A 267 -11.17 31.59 -18.71
CA CYS A 267 -12.23 31.03 -17.87
C CYS A 267 -13.57 31.73 -18.12
N ASP A 268 -13.58 33.07 -18.20
CA ASP A 268 -14.79 33.84 -18.47
C ASP A 268 -15.36 33.48 -19.86
N GLN A 269 -14.51 33.27 -20.87
CA GLN A 269 -14.93 32.76 -22.18
C GLN A 269 -15.52 31.37 -22.09
N ALA A 270 -14.86 30.45 -21.38
CA ALA A 270 -15.34 29.07 -21.20
C ALA A 270 -16.69 29.03 -20.45
N LEU A 271 -16.87 29.86 -19.44
CA LEU A 271 -18.15 29.98 -18.72
C LEU A 271 -19.24 30.53 -19.60
N ALA A 272 -18.93 31.50 -20.48
CA ALA A 272 -19.89 32.01 -21.46
C ALA A 272 -20.34 30.95 -22.47
N GLU A 273 -19.45 30.01 -22.87
CA GLU A 273 -19.79 28.86 -23.72
C GLU A 273 -20.74 27.87 -23.02
N LEU A 274 -20.63 27.71 -21.68
CA LEU A 274 -21.55 26.87 -20.91
C LEU A 274 -22.97 27.44 -20.81
N GLY A 275 -23.12 28.73 -21.08
CA GLY A 275 -24.40 29.44 -20.94
C GLY A 275 -24.82 29.69 -19.48
N GLU A 276 -26.10 29.83 -19.24
CA GLU A 276 -26.65 30.04 -17.90
C GLU A 276 -26.61 28.73 -17.10
N VAL A 277 -25.86 28.73 -16.00
CA VAL A 277 -25.71 27.58 -15.11
C VAL A 277 -26.50 27.79 -13.83
N ASP A 278 -27.41 26.86 -13.53
CA ASP A 278 -28.15 26.83 -12.28
C ASP A 278 -27.25 26.37 -11.12
N LEU A 279 -26.66 27.30 -10.38
CA LEU A 279 -25.78 27.03 -9.23
C LEU A 279 -26.52 26.43 -8.02
N THR A 280 -27.85 26.40 -8.05
CA THR A 280 -28.70 25.90 -6.94
C THR A 280 -29.11 24.43 -7.15
N VAL A 281 -28.98 23.89 -8.37
CA VAL A 281 -29.36 22.51 -8.67
C VAL A 281 -28.52 21.52 -7.84
N ARG A 282 -29.19 20.51 -7.30
CA ARG A 282 -28.50 19.42 -6.55
C ARG A 282 -28.95 18.07 -7.06
N GLY A 283 -28.02 17.13 -7.04
CA GLY A 283 -28.27 15.73 -7.31
C GLY A 283 -28.65 14.98 -6.03
N GLU A 284 -29.40 13.91 -6.19
CA GLU A 284 -29.76 13.03 -5.08
C GLU A 284 -28.96 11.74 -5.18
N LEU A 285 -28.32 11.34 -4.07
CA LEU A 285 -27.67 10.05 -3.93
C LEU A 285 -28.69 9.03 -3.40
N SER A 286 -28.70 7.84 -4.01
CA SER A 286 -29.47 6.72 -3.45
C SER A 286 -28.86 6.31 -2.11
N ARG A 287 -29.67 6.10 -1.07
CA ARG A 287 -29.16 5.62 0.21
C ARG A 287 -28.97 4.10 0.19
N PRO A 288 -27.88 3.56 0.79
CA PRO A 288 -27.71 2.13 0.97
C PRO A 288 -28.68 1.60 2.03
N GLU A 289 -28.94 0.29 1.99
CA GLU A 289 -29.59 -0.39 3.12
C GLU A 289 -28.67 -0.34 4.35
N ASP A 290 -29.24 -0.19 5.57
CA ASP A 290 -28.45 -0.19 6.82
C ASP A 290 -28.02 -1.63 7.18
N LEU A 291 -27.16 -2.18 6.35
CA LEU A 291 -26.52 -3.47 6.58
C LEU A 291 -25.12 -3.27 7.16
N ARG A 292 -24.77 -4.13 8.10
CA ARG A 292 -23.47 -4.09 8.78
C ARG A 292 -22.84 -5.48 8.78
N PRO A 293 -21.50 -5.57 8.73
CA PRO A 293 -20.83 -6.85 8.82
C PRO A 293 -21.14 -7.49 10.18
N LYS A 294 -21.23 -8.81 10.22
CA LYS A 294 -21.40 -9.53 11.49
C LYS A 294 -20.19 -9.27 12.39
N PRO A 295 -20.39 -8.85 13.66
CA PRO A 295 -19.27 -8.63 14.56
C PRO A 295 -18.44 -9.91 14.69
N PRO A 296 -17.10 -9.78 14.69
CA PRO A 296 -16.25 -10.94 14.87
C PRO A 296 -16.51 -11.57 16.25
N ARG A 297 -16.60 -12.90 16.30
CA ARG A 297 -16.59 -13.60 17.60
C ARG A 297 -15.18 -13.50 18.15
N SER A 298 -15.02 -12.94 19.36
CA SER A 298 -13.74 -12.99 20.05
C SER A 298 -13.45 -14.43 20.47
N VAL A 299 -12.35 -14.96 20.01
CA VAL A 299 -11.83 -16.27 20.42
C VAL A 299 -10.56 -16.01 21.24
N HIS A 300 -10.35 -16.81 22.27
CA HIS A 300 -9.13 -16.69 23.07
C HIS A 300 -7.90 -16.95 22.20
N MET A 301 -6.93 -16.04 22.26
CA MET A 301 -5.66 -16.16 21.55
C MET A 301 -4.89 -17.36 22.17
N GLY A 302 -4.72 -18.42 21.38
CA GLY A 302 -3.97 -19.60 21.79
C GLY A 302 -2.54 -19.25 22.20
N THR A 303 -1.93 -20.11 23.01
CA THR A 303 -0.51 -20.03 23.38
C THR A 303 0.35 -20.67 22.31
N PHE A 304 1.62 -20.29 22.27
CA PHE A 304 2.63 -20.95 21.43
C PHE A 304 3.70 -21.62 22.31
N ASN A 305 4.29 -22.67 21.81
CA ASN A 305 5.39 -23.37 22.48
C ASN A 305 6.35 -23.96 21.44
N TYR A 306 7.64 -23.70 21.62
CA TYR A 306 8.71 -24.25 20.79
C TYR A 306 9.69 -25.03 21.67
N PRO A 307 10.05 -26.28 21.29
CA PRO A 307 11.06 -27.05 22.01
C PRO A 307 12.43 -26.37 21.96
N ARG A 308 13.03 -26.08 23.11
CA ARG A 308 14.29 -25.30 23.21
C ARG A 308 15.46 -25.89 22.43
N GLN A 309 15.49 -27.23 22.25
CA GLN A 309 16.57 -27.93 21.56
C GLN A 309 16.41 -27.96 20.05
N LYS A 310 15.27 -27.51 19.52
CA LYS A 310 14.98 -27.55 18.09
C LYS A 310 15.03 -26.15 17.49
N PRO A 311 16.00 -25.85 16.59
CA PRO A 311 16.00 -24.60 15.86
C PRO A 311 14.72 -24.42 15.02
N VAL A 312 14.24 -23.19 14.90
CA VAL A 312 13.03 -22.84 14.16
C VAL A 312 13.29 -21.61 13.30
N ALA A 313 12.97 -21.67 12.02
CA ALA A 313 13.07 -20.50 11.13
C ALA A 313 12.02 -19.44 11.50
N THR A 314 12.40 -18.17 11.46
CA THR A 314 11.48 -17.06 11.79
C THR A 314 10.27 -17.02 10.85
N ARG A 315 10.44 -17.38 9.55
CA ARG A 315 9.30 -17.55 8.62
C ARG A 315 8.31 -18.64 9.07
N LYS A 316 8.78 -19.73 9.69
CA LYS A 316 7.89 -20.79 10.22
C LYS A 316 7.12 -20.29 11.44
N ALA A 317 7.79 -19.55 12.32
CA ALA A 317 7.15 -18.90 13.47
C ALA A 317 6.12 -17.86 13.01
N TYR A 318 6.42 -17.09 11.95
CA TYR A 318 5.45 -16.21 11.32
C TYR A 318 4.17 -16.93 10.88
N GLY A 319 4.29 -18.02 10.11
CA GLY A 319 3.11 -18.79 9.66
C GLY A 319 2.27 -19.33 10.83
N ASN A 320 2.94 -19.84 11.87
CA ASN A 320 2.26 -20.31 13.09
C ASN A 320 1.55 -19.17 13.84
N ALA A 321 2.23 -18.03 14.03
CA ALA A 321 1.67 -16.84 14.66
C ALA A 321 0.47 -16.31 13.88
N LEU A 322 0.59 -16.21 12.56
CA LEU A 322 -0.48 -15.71 11.70
C LEU A 322 -1.74 -16.59 11.79
N ALA A 323 -1.60 -17.91 11.76
CA ALA A 323 -2.72 -18.83 11.93
C ALA A 323 -3.35 -18.72 13.32
N ARG A 324 -2.54 -18.65 14.38
CA ARG A 324 -2.99 -18.49 15.77
C ARG A 324 -3.75 -17.17 15.97
N LEU A 325 -3.20 -16.07 15.50
CA LEU A 325 -3.81 -14.73 15.59
C LEU A 325 -5.07 -14.63 14.72
N GLY A 326 -5.03 -15.21 13.52
CA GLY A 326 -6.18 -15.25 12.62
C GLY A 326 -7.35 -16.07 13.18
N ALA A 327 -7.08 -17.12 13.92
CA ALA A 327 -8.13 -17.86 14.64
C ALA A 327 -8.81 -17.00 15.73
N ALA A 328 -8.05 -16.09 16.34
CA ALA A 328 -8.55 -15.20 17.40
C ALA A 328 -9.24 -13.93 16.87
N ASP A 329 -8.76 -13.35 15.77
CA ASP A 329 -9.32 -12.14 15.17
C ASP A 329 -9.70 -12.37 13.69
N ARG A 330 -10.99 -12.28 13.39
CA ARG A 330 -11.52 -12.45 12.03
C ARG A 330 -11.19 -11.29 11.08
N ASN A 331 -10.70 -10.17 11.57
CA ASN A 331 -10.25 -9.09 10.70
C ASN A 331 -8.88 -9.38 10.08
N ILE A 332 -8.12 -10.34 10.61
CA ILE A 332 -6.85 -10.76 10.03
C ILE A 332 -7.11 -11.53 8.74
N VAL A 333 -6.49 -11.06 7.66
CA VAL A 333 -6.55 -11.61 6.31
C VAL A 333 -5.11 -11.83 5.82
N SER A 334 -4.86 -12.88 5.07
CA SER A 334 -3.55 -13.15 4.49
C SER A 334 -3.59 -13.09 2.97
N LEU A 335 -2.62 -12.39 2.40
CA LEU A 335 -2.36 -12.32 0.96
C LEU A 335 -0.95 -12.87 0.70
N ASP A 336 -0.78 -13.67 -0.34
CA ASP A 336 0.52 -14.22 -0.71
C ASP A 336 0.69 -14.23 -2.24
N GLY A 337 1.91 -14.03 -2.71
CA GLY A 337 2.26 -13.95 -4.12
C GLY A 337 2.80 -15.26 -4.69
N GLU A 338 2.05 -16.37 -4.56
CA GLU A 338 2.39 -17.71 -5.06
C GLU A 338 3.66 -18.33 -4.42
N VAL A 339 3.99 -17.88 -3.21
CA VAL A 339 5.16 -18.37 -2.47
C VAL A 339 4.81 -18.81 -1.04
N SER A 340 3.54 -19.13 -0.78
CA SER A 340 2.99 -19.41 0.55
C SER A 340 3.66 -20.61 1.25
N ASN A 341 4.15 -21.58 0.50
CA ASN A 341 4.97 -22.70 1.02
C ASN A 341 6.36 -22.24 1.54
N SER A 342 6.84 -21.11 1.06
CA SER A 342 8.14 -20.53 1.42
C SER A 342 8.00 -19.45 2.48
N THR A 343 7.02 -18.58 2.37
CA THR A 343 6.67 -17.60 3.42
C THR A 343 6.06 -18.26 4.65
N MET A 344 5.53 -19.47 4.51
CA MET A 344 4.73 -20.24 5.49
C MET A 344 3.32 -19.67 5.71
N ALA A 345 2.84 -18.76 4.85
CA ALA A 345 1.47 -18.29 4.87
C ALA A 345 0.45 -19.41 4.60
N GLU A 346 0.89 -20.53 3.97
CA GLU A 346 0.07 -21.74 3.80
C GLU A 346 -0.51 -22.28 5.12
N ILE A 347 0.17 -22.05 6.26
CA ILE A 347 -0.33 -22.47 7.58
C ILE A 347 -1.61 -21.70 7.93
N PHE A 348 -1.66 -20.41 7.59
CA PHE A 348 -2.88 -19.62 7.71
C PHE A 348 -3.94 -20.08 6.70
N ALA A 349 -3.56 -20.35 5.47
CA ALA A 349 -4.47 -20.84 4.43
C ALA A 349 -5.18 -22.13 4.86
N GLN A 350 -4.46 -23.04 5.52
CA GLN A 350 -5.04 -24.26 6.09
C GLN A 350 -5.97 -24.00 7.29
N ALA A 351 -5.60 -23.07 8.17
CA ALA A 351 -6.36 -22.76 9.39
C ALA A 351 -7.56 -21.84 9.13
N CYS A 352 -7.47 -20.93 8.17
CA CYS A 352 -8.44 -19.87 7.89
C CYS A 352 -8.64 -19.69 6.36
N PRO A 353 -9.09 -20.74 5.63
CA PRO A 353 -9.13 -20.72 4.17
C PRO A 353 -10.09 -19.65 3.58
N ASP A 354 -11.08 -19.23 4.34
CA ASP A 354 -12.05 -18.19 3.97
C ASP A 354 -11.47 -16.76 4.02
N ARG A 355 -10.22 -16.60 4.48
CA ARG A 355 -9.53 -15.33 4.66
C ARG A 355 -8.10 -15.32 4.13
N PHE A 356 -7.73 -16.34 3.37
CA PHE A 356 -6.52 -16.41 2.59
C PHE A 356 -6.86 -16.13 1.12
N PHE A 357 -6.14 -15.19 0.52
CA PHE A 357 -6.28 -14.90 -0.90
C PHE A 357 -4.93 -15.06 -1.60
N GLU A 358 -4.91 -15.95 -2.57
CA GLU A 358 -3.77 -16.10 -3.45
C GLU A 358 -3.74 -14.96 -4.48
N MET A 359 -2.64 -14.23 -4.54
CA MET A 359 -2.48 -13.09 -5.45
C MET A 359 -1.61 -13.41 -6.66
N PHE A 360 -1.14 -14.63 -6.76
CA PHE A 360 -0.25 -15.10 -7.82
C PHE A 360 1.01 -14.21 -7.93
N ILE A 361 1.72 -14.25 -9.06
CA ILE A 361 2.91 -13.42 -9.25
C ILE A 361 2.49 -12.01 -9.73
N ALA A 362 1.80 -11.29 -8.84
CA ALA A 362 1.23 -9.96 -9.08
C ALA A 362 1.45 -9.06 -7.85
N GLU A 363 2.71 -8.79 -7.50
CA GLU A 363 3.07 -8.12 -6.25
C GLU A 363 2.53 -6.69 -6.15
N GLN A 364 2.44 -5.97 -7.28
CA GLN A 364 1.88 -4.62 -7.31
C GLN A 364 0.39 -4.64 -6.96
N ASN A 365 -0.36 -5.53 -7.61
CA ASN A 365 -1.77 -5.73 -7.30
C ASN A 365 -1.96 -6.23 -5.86
N MET A 366 -1.14 -7.16 -5.38
CA MET A 366 -1.20 -7.69 -4.03
C MET A 366 -1.10 -6.58 -2.97
N ALA A 367 -0.16 -5.64 -3.13
CA ALA A 367 -0.02 -4.50 -2.22
C ALA A 367 -1.25 -3.56 -2.29
N GLY A 368 -1.77 -3.29 -3.49
CA GLY A 368 -2.99 -2.50 -3.68
C GLY A 368 -4.24 -3.17 -3.10
N VAL A 369 -4.39 -4.49 -3.27
CA VAL A 369 -5.47 -5.29 -2.64
C VAL A 369 -5.37 -5.23 -1.13
N GLY A 370 -4.15 -5.36 -0.58
CA GLY A 370 -3.90 -5.19 0.84
C GLY A 370 -4.37 -3.83 1.35
N LEU A 371 -4.08 -2.75 0.62
CA LEU A 371 -4.58 -1.41 0.95
C LEU A 371 -6.12 -1.37 0.91
N GLY A 372 -6.73 -1.91 -0.15
CA GLY A 372 -8.19 -1.94 -0.29
C GLY A 372 -8.90 -2.65 0.86
N LEU A 373 -8.34 -3.77 1.35
CA LEU A 373 -8.82 -4.49 2.52
C LEU A 373 -8.62 -3.70 3.82
N ALA A 374 -7.45 -3.06 3.98
CA ALA A 374 -7.10 -2.30 5.18
C ALA A 374 -8.03 -1.10 5.40
N VAL A 375 -8.34 -0.34 4.35
CA VAL A 375 -9.27 0.80 4.45
C VAL A 375 -10.72 0.35 4.65
N ARG A 376 -11.02 -0.95 4.48
CA ARG A 376 -12.31 -1.56 4.87
C ARG A 376 -12.28 -2.19 6.27
N GLY A 377 -11.27 -1.86 7.08
CA GLY A 377 -11.17 -2.28 8.48
C GLY A 377 -10.60 -3.68 8.70
N LYS A 378 -10.01 -4.31 7.67
CA LYS A 378 -9.28 -5.57 7.85
C LYS A 378 -7.84 -5.29 8.28
N ILE A 379 -7.16 -6.35 8.74
CA ILE A 379 -5.75 -6.36 9.08
C ILE A 379 -5.04 -7.30 8.10
N PRO A 380 -4.76 -6.87 6.87
CA PRO A 380 -4.12 -7.72 5.88
C PRO A 380 -2.63 -7.89 6.18
N PHE A 381 -2.18 -9.13 6.10
CA PHE A 381 -0.77 -9.52 6.06
C PHE A 381 -0.42 -9.88 4.63
N VAL A 382 0.44 -9.06 4.02
CA VAL A 382 0.91 -9.19 2.63
C VAL A 382 2.27 -9.84 2.66
N SER A 383 2.36 -11.07 2.17
CA SER A 383 3.55 -11.92 2.26
C SER A 383 4.15 -12.21 0.89
N SER A 384 5.47 -12.04 0.79
CA SER A 384 6.28 -12.48 -0.34
C SER A 384 7.74 -12.63 0.11
N PHE A 385 8.67 -12.87 -0.84
CA PHE A 385 10.08 -12.69 -0.53
C PHE A 385 10.40 -11.21 -0.35
N ALA A 386 11.31 -10.91 0.56
CA ALA A 386 11.76 -9.54 0.81
C ALA A 386 12.25 -8.86 -0.49
N ALA A 387 13.00 -9.59 -1.31
CA ALA A 387 13.46 -9.14 -2.62
C ALA A 387 12.29 -8.81 -3.58
N PHE A 388 11.21 -9.59 -3.58
CA PHE A 388 10.11 -9.42 -4.53
C PHE A 388 9.16 -8.28 -4.16
N LEU A 389 9.10 -7.90 -2.89
CA LEU A 389 8.35 -6.71 -2.46
C LEU A 389 8.88 -5.42 -3.11
N THR A 390 10.11 -5.42 -3.63
CA THR A 390 10.67 -4.28 -4.39
C THR A 390 9.84 -3.94 -5.64
N ARG A 391 9.18 -4.93 -6.28
CA ARG A 391 8.26 -4.67 -7.40
C ARG A 391 7.07 -3.81 -7.03
N ALA A 392 6.62 -3.88 -5.78
CA ALA A 392 5.46 -3.15 -5.28
C ALA A 392 5.83 -1.88 -4.51
N PHE A 393 7.06 -1.37 -4.64
CA PHE A 393 7.53 -0.27 -3.79
C PHE A 393 6.68 1.00 -3.94
N ASP A 394 6.22 1.35 -5.15
CA ASP A 394 5.36 2.52 -5.31
C ASP A 394 3.98 2.33 -4.64
N GLN A 395 3.39 1.14 -4.73
CA GLN A 395 2.13 0.81 -4.05
C GLN A 395 2.30 0.86 -2.52
N ILE A 396 3.42 0.34 -2.00
CA ILE A 396 3.78 0.42 -0.58
C ILE A 396 3.96 1.88 -0.16
N ARG A 397 4.71 2.68 -0.93
CA ARG A 397 4.92 4.11 -0.69
C ARG A 397 3.60 4.88 -0.69
N MET A 398 2.73 4.63 -1.67
CA MET A 398 1.45 5.33 -1.79
C MET A 398 0.47 4.95 -0.68
N SER A 399 0.55 3.72 -0.16
CA SER A 399 -0.38 3.25 0.87
C SER A 399 -0.34 4.11 2.14
N GLN A 400 0.82 4.70 2.50
CA GLN A 400 0.95 5.54 3.69
C GLN A 400 0.02 6.77 3.67
N TYR A 401 -0.35 7.28 2.49
CA TYR A 401 -1.24 8.44 2.36
C TYR A 401 -2.73 8.11 2.54
N SER A 402 -3.03 6.83 2.81
CA SER A 402 -4.39 6.33 3.09
C SER A 402 -4.59 5.93 4.57
N ASP A 403 -3.61 6.15 5.42
CA ASP A 403 -3.62 5.79 6.86
C ASP A 403 -4.11 4.34 7.13
N PRO A 404 -3.56 3.31 6.45
CA PRO A 404 -4.04 1.95 6.54
C PRO A 404 -3.49 1.20 7.76
N ASN A 405 -4.22 0.19 8.23
CA ASN A 405 -3.68 -0.83 9.13
C ASN A 405 -3.16 -2.03 8.32
N LEU A 406 -1.95 -1.92 7.74
CA LEU A 406 -1.42 -2.81 6.72
C LEU A 406 -0.07 -3.42 7.15
N LYS A 407 0.07 -4.75 7.02
CA LYS A 407 1.25 -5.51 7.44
C LYS A 407 1.93 -6.15 6.25
N PHE A 408 3.23 -5.89 6.09
CA PHE A 408 4.07 -6.55 5.10
C PHE A 408 5.03 -7.50 5.80
N VAL A 409 5.23 -8.69 5.22
CA VAL A 409 6.18 -9.67 5.72
C VAL A 409 7.03 -10.19 4.58
N GLY A 410 8.33 -9.84 4.63
CA GLY A 410 9.31 -10.27 3.65
C GLY A 410 10.11 -11.47 4.16
N SER A 411 10.01 -12.60 3.48
CA SER A 411 10.84 -13.77 3.78
C SER A 411 12.09 -13.82 2.90
N HIS A 412 12.98 -14.76 3.15
CA HIS A 412 14.21 -14.94 2.38
C HIS A 412 15.09 -13.68 2.36
N ALA A 413 15.16 -12.99 3.49
CA ALA A 413 15.98 -11.79 3.62
C ALA A 413 17.44 -12.15 3.93
N GLY A 414 18.35 -11.31 3.44
CA GLY A 414 19.79 -11.44 3.69
C GLY A 414 20.48 -12.48 2.82
N VAL A 415 21.81 -12.56 2.97
CA VAL A 415 22.65 -13.52 2.21
C VAL A 415 22.53 -14.95 2.74
N SER A 416 22.05 -15.13 3.96
CA SER A 416 21.92 -16.43 4.61
C SER A 416 20.89 -17.37 3.98
N ILE A 417 20.12 -16.91 3.00
CA ILE A 417 19.25 -17.80 2.21
C ILE A 417 20.04 -18.83 1.39
N GLY A 418 21.27 -18.49 1.04
CA GLY A 418 22.27 -19.44 0.55
C GLY A 418 22.17 -19.76 -0.93
N TRP A 419 21.79 -21.01 -1.24
CA TRP A 419 21.91 -21.64 -2.55
C TRP A 419 21.11 -20.97 -3.68
N ASP A 420 19.97 -20.33 -3.35
CA ASP A 420 19.11 -19.68 -4.34
C ASP A 420 19.78 -18.46 -5.02
N GLY A 421 20.76 -17.86 -4.34
CA GLY A 421 21.62 -16.82 -4.90
C GLY A 421 21.01 -15.40 -4.90
N PRO A 422 21.73 -14.46 -5.53
CA PRO A 422 21.51 -13.01 -5.35
C PRO A 422 20.10 -12.52 -5.69
N SER A 423 19.48 -13.07 -6.73
CA SER A 423 18.15 -12.63 -7.18
C SER A 423 17.02 -12.89 -6.16
N GLN A 424 17.28 -13.76 -5.19
CA GLN A 424 16.32 -14.15 -4.16
C GLN A 424 16.64 -13.50 -2.80
N MET A 425 17.81 -12.88 -2.65
CA MET A 425 18.27 -12.25 -1.42
C MET A 425 17.64 -10.87 -1.24
N GLY A 426 16.85 -10.67 -0.16
CA GLY A 426 16.36 -9.34 0.23
C GLY A 426 17.50 -8.58 0.91
N LEU A 427 18.05 -7.56 0.25
CA LEU A 427 19.16 -6.74 0.73
C LEU A 427 18.84 -5.25 0.70
N GLU A 428 17.69 -4.86 0.18
CA GLU A 428 17.17 -3.49 0.04
C GLU A 428 15.93 -3.23 0.91
N ASP A 429 15.37 -4.28 1.47
CA ASP A 429 14.06 -4.29 2.12
C ASP A 429 14.00 -3.40 3.37
N LEU A 430 15.02 -3.40 4.23
CA LEU A 430 15.05 -2.51 5.40
C LEU A 430 15.08 -1.04 4.95
N ALA A 431 15.91 -0.70 3.97
CA ALA A 431 16.00 0.64 3.40
C ALA A 431 14.66 1.10 2.85
N MET A 432 14.02 0.26 2.03
CA MET A 432 12.74 0.55 1.40
C MET A 432 11.65 0.88 2.45
N PHE A 433 11.47 0.05 3.45
CA PHE A 433 10.44 0.27 4.47
C PHE A 433 10.80 1.35 5.49
N ARG A 434 12.08 1.63 5.73
CA ARG A 434 12.50 2.75 6.58
C ARG A 434 12.17 4.13 5.99
N THR A 435 11.99 4.23 4.68
CA THR A 435 11.59 5.50 4.02
C THR A 435 10.13 5.88 4.25
N LEU A 436 9.27 4.96 4.69
CA LEU A 436 7.88 5.27 5.03
C LEU A 436 7.81 6.12 6.30
N GLY A 437 7.07 7.22 6.29
CA GLY A 437 7.01 8.19 7.39
C GLY A 437 6.83 7.54 8.76
N ASP A 438 5.62 7.06 9.05
CA ASP A 438 5.26 6.43 10.33
C ASP A 438 5.39 4.90 10.31
N GLY A 439 6.03 4.34 9.27
CA GLY A 439 6.21 2.89 9.13
C GLY A 439 7.09 2.29 10.22
N VAL A 440 6.73 1.09 10.67
CA VAL A 440 7.49 0.29 11.63
C VAL A 440 8.28 -0.79 10.88
N VAL A 441 9.55 -1.03 11.28
CA VAL A 441 10.44 -2.01 10.66
C VAL A 441 11.02 -2.93 11.73
N LEU A 442 10.76 -4.23 11.61
CA LEU A 442 11.09 -5.25 12.61
C LEU A 442 11.94 -6.37 12.00
N TYR A 443 12.93 -6.83 12.75
CA TYR A 443 13.77 -7.97 12.36
C TYR A 443 14.01 -8.91 13.55
N PRO A 444 13.09 -9.86 13.84
CA PRO A 444 13.25 -10.83 14.90
C PRO A 444 14.39 -11.81 14.66
N ALA A 445 15.07 -12.21 15.74
CA ALA A 445 16.16 -13.17 15.68
C ALA A 445 15.69 -14.64 15.78
N ASP A 446 14.64 -14.93 16.54
CA ASP A 446 14.15 -16.26 16.79
C ASP A 446 12.62 -16.40 16.71
N ALA A 447 12.13 -17.61 16.92
CA ALA A 447 10.71 -17.91 16.85
C ALA A 447 9.89 -17.20 17.93
N VAL A 448 10.42 -17.03 19.13
CA VAL A 448 9.72 -16.34 20.24
C VAL A 448 9.59 -14.86 19.96
N ALA A 449 10.69 -14.21 19.54
CA ALA A 449 10.65 -12.81 19.13
C ALA A 449 9.65 -12.59 18.00
N THR A 450 9.62 -13.51 17.01
CA THR A 450 8.66 -13.45 15.89
C THR A 450 7.22 -13.51 16.38
N GLU A 451 6.85 -14.48 17.20
CA GLU A 451 5.50 -14.64 17.76
C GLU A 451 5.06 -13.39 18.55
N ARG A 452 5.93 -12.86 19.40
CA ARG A 452 5.61 -11.68 20.22
C ARG A 452 5.50 -10.40 19.40
N LEU A 453 6.39 -10.21 18.42
CA LEU A 453 6.32 -9.07 17.53
C LEU A 453 5.09 -9.15 16.60
N MET A 454 4.66 -10.34 16.18
CA MET A 454 3.39 -10.52 15.46
C MET A 454 2.18 -10.07 16.30
N GLU A 455 2.17 -10.34 17.60
CA GLU A 455 1.14 -9.83 18.51
C GLU A 455 1.14 -8.30 18.58
N GLU A 456 2.32 -7.67 18.63
CA GLU A 456 2.43 -6.21 18.59
C GLU A 456 2.05 -5.61 17.23
N MET A 457 2.37 -6.28 16.12
CA MET A 457 1.94 -5.86 14.79
C MET A 457 0.41 -5.78 14.67
N VAL A 458 -0.32 -6.76 15.23
CA VAL A 458 -1.80 -6.76 15.20
C VAL A 458 -2.37 -5.61 16.01
N LYS A 459 -1.79 -5.30 17.17
CA LYS A 459 -2.22 -4.20 18.06
C LYS A 459 -1.92 -2.81 17.48
N HIS A 460 -0.83 -2.69 16.73
CA HIS A 460 -0.39 -1.42 16.15
C HIS A 460 -1.22 -1.06 14.92
N ARG A 461 -1.86 0.11 14.93
CA ARG A 461 -2.49 0.68 13.73
C ARG A 461 -1.43 1.41 12.90
N GLY A 462 -1.25 1.00 11.66
CA GLY A 462 -0.27 1.59 10.75
C GLY A 462 0.38 0.55 9.86
N ILE A 463 1.36 0.99 9.07
CA ILE A 463 2.15 0.11 8.21
C ILE A 463 3.28 -0.49 9.05
N VAL A 464 3.36 -1.82 9.06
CA VAL A 464 4.45 -2.54 9.72
C VAL A 464 5.08 -3.50 8.73
N TYR A 465 6.39 -3.49 8.64
CA TYR A 465 7.18 -4.48 7.94
C TYR A 465 7.90 -5.38 8.91
N MET A 466 7.79 -6.71 8.72
CA MET A 466 8.59 -7.70 9.43
C MET A 466 9.47 -8.47 8.45
N ARG A 467 10.76 -8.47 8.70
CA ARG A 467 11.76 -9.23 7.98
C ARG A 467 11.88 -10.63 8.58
N THR A 468 11.77 -11.68 7.78
CA THR A 468 11.97 -13.07 8.21
C THR A 468 13.00 -13.80 7.36
N THR A 469 13.57 -14.86 7.91
CA THR A 469 14.67 -15.59 7.31
C THR A 469 14.32 -17.05 7.01
N ARG A 470 15.05 -17.64 6.07
CA ARG A 470 14.90 -19.04 5.68
C ARG A 470 15.55 -19.99 6.68
N GLU A 471 16.74 -19.63 7.18
CA GLU A 471 17.51 -20.45 8.11
C GLU A 471 16.80 -20.60 9.45
N ALA A 472 16.91 -21.80 10.00
CA ALA A 472 16.41 -22.09 11.33
C ALA A 472 17.41 -21.61 12.38
N THR A 473 16.94 -20.81 13.34
CA THR A 473 17.75 -20.27 14.42
C THR A 473 17.46 -20.96 15.74
N PRO A 474 18.45 -21.08 16.64
CA PRO A 474 18.23 -21.54 18.01
C PRO A 474 17.26 -20.62 18.74
N LEU A 475 16.50 -21.15 19.69
CA LEU A 475 15.65 -20.33 20.55
C LEU A 475 16.50 -19.58 21.58
N LEU A 476 16.43 -18.26 21.51
CA LEU A 476 17.18 -17.35 22.37
C LEU A 476 16.35 -16.91 23.57
N TYR A 477 15.06 -16.65 23.34
CA TYR A 477 14.16 -16.04 24.30
C TYR A 477 13.21 -17.03 24.97
N ASN A 478 12.69 -16.63 26.14
CA ASN A 478 11.64 -17.38 26.82
C ASN A 478 10.26 -16.96 26.30
N PRO A 479 9.27 -17.85 26.27
CA PRO A 479 7.95 -17.54 25.74
C PRO A 479 7.20 -16.40 26.45
N ASP A 480 7.55 -16.06 27.68
CA ASP A 480 6.97 -15.00 28.49
C ASP A 480 7.66 -13.63 28.30
N GLU A 481 8.74 -13.57 27.52
CA GLU A 481 9.41 -12.29 27.25
C GLU A 481 8.56 -11.35 26.40
N THR A 482 8.71 -10.05 26.65
CA THR A 482 7.98 -8.99 25.95
C THR A 482 8.87 -8.28 24.94
N PHE A 483 8.26 -7.85 23.82
CA PHE A 483 8.92 -7.15 22.73
C PHE A 483 8.10 -5.93 22.34
N ALA A 484 8.48 -4.75 22.83
CA ALA A 484 7.81 -3.51 22.48
C ALA A 484 8.32 -2.96 21.14
N LEU A 485 7.45 -2.35 20.33
CA LEU A 485 7.88 -1.58 19.16
C LEU A 485 8.80 -0.43 19.59
N GLY A 486 9.91 -0.26 18.91
CA GLY A 486 10.95 0.70 19.30
C GLY A 486 11.92 0.18 20.38
N GLY A 487 11.80 -1.09 20.75
CA GLY A 487 12.66 -1.73 21.74
C GLY A 487 13.90 -2.43 21.17
N CYS A 488 14.75 -2.88 22.05
CA CYS A 488 15.88 -3.77 21.80
C CYS A 488 16.12 -4.66 23.03
N LYS A 489 17.00 -5.67 22.92
CA LYS A 489 17.43 -6.50 24.05
C LYS A 489 18.95 -6.41 24.23
N VAL A 490 19.41 -6.13 25.45
CA VAL A 490 20.84 -6.22 25.81
C VAL A 490 21.11 -7.64 26.30
N LEU A 491 21.73 -8.46 25.47
CA LEU A 491 21.89 -9.90 25.71
C LEU A 491 23.17 -10.25 26.46
N ARG A 492 24.23 -9.48 26.24
CA ARG A 492 25.50 -9.60 26.95
C ARG A 492 25.90 -8.23 27.45
N HIS A 493 26.23 -8.12 28.68
CA HIS A 493 26.78 -6.88 29.28
C HIS A 493 27.62 -7.18 30.50
N ASN A 494 28.66 -6.37 30.67
CA ASN A 494 29.53 -6.35 31.85
C ASN A 494 29.99 -4.90 32.07
N PRO A 495 30.25 -4.47 33.30
CA PRO A 495 30.84 -3.16 33.60
C PRO A 495 32.19 -2.90 32.91
N GLN A 496 32.90 -3.96 32.52
CA GLN A 496 34.19 -3.92 31.82
C GLN A 496 34.09 -4.05 30.30
N ASP A 497 32.90 -3.95 29.72
CA ASP A 497 32.72 -4.01 28.29
C ASP A 497 33.53 -2.92 27.57
N ARG A 498 34.30 -3.30 26.56
CA ARG A 498 35.23 -2.43 25.85
C ARG A 498 34.62 -1.78 24.60
N LEU A 499 33.60 -2.39 24.04
CA LEU A 499 32.79 -1.86 22.95
C LEU A 499 31.41 -2.57 22.91
N THR A 500 30.51 -2.04 22.08
CA THR A 500 29.18 -2.64 21.87
C THR A 500 29.05 -3.16 20.44
N VAL A 501 28.56 -4.39 20.26
CA VAL A 501 28.11 -4.94 18.99
C VAL A 501 26.58 -4.88 18.94
N VAL A 502 26.05 -4.28 17.89
CA VAL A 502 24.61 -4.14 17.63
C VAL A 502 24.26 -4.91 16.37
N SER A 503 23.33 -5.85 16.46
CA SER A 503 22.90 -6.68 15.33
C SER A 503 21.42 -7.05 15.45
N ALA A 504 20.87 -7.72 14.46
CA ALA A 504 19.50 -8.22 14.45
C ALA A 504 19.40 -9.49 13.59
N GLY A 505 18.36 -10.29 13.80
CA GLY A 505 18.11 -11.48 12.99
C GLY A 505 19.27 -12.47 13.00
N ILE A 506 19.73 -12.90 11.81
CA ILE A 506 20.78 -13.92 11.66
C ILE A 506 22.13 -13.45 12.22
N THR A 507 22.52 -12.20 11.97
CA THR A 507 23.83 -11.69 12.41
C THR A 507 23.95 -11.55 13.94
N LEU A 508 22.82 -11.59 14.66
CA LEU A 508 22.84 -11.64 16.12
C LEU A 508 23.51 -12.93 16.63
N PHE A 509 23.27 -14.07 16.00
CA PHE A 509 23.89 -15.32 16.39
C PHE A 509 25.41 -15.29 16.13
N GLU A 510 25.84 -14.68 15.03
CA GLU A 510 27.27 -14.46 14.77
C GLU A 510 27.91 -13.54 15.84
N ALA A 511 27.19 -12.49 16.28
CA ALA A 511 27.64 -11.60 17.34
C ALA A 511 27.74 -12.32 18.72
N LEU A 512 26.79 -13.20 19.04
CA LEU A 512 26.84 -14.00 20.26
C LEU A 512 27.99 -15.01 20.26
N GLU A 513 28.25 -15.68 19.13
CA GLU A 513 29.40 -16.57 18.99
C GLU A 513 30.73 -15.79 19.05
N ALA A 514 30.81 -14.61 18.43
CA ALA A 514 31.97 -13.72 18.53
C ALA A 514 32.24 -13.30 19.99
N TYR A 515 31.18 -13.00 20.75
CA TYR A 515 31.30 -12.74 22.20
C TYR A 515 31.97 -13.89 22.94
N GLU A 516 31.55 -15.14 22.71
CA GLU A 516 32.14 -16.31 23.39
C GLU A 516 33.62 -16.55 22.98
N LEU A 517 33.96 -16.24 21.71
CA LEU A 517 35.36 -16.32 21.25
C LEU A 517 36.25 -15.25 21.92
N LEU A 518 35.79 -14.00 21.95
CA LEU A 518 36.49 -12.86 22.55
C LEU A 518 36.65 -13.02 24.07
N LYS A 519 35.64 -13.53 24.75
CA LYS A 519 35.67 -13.81 26.17
C LYS A 519 36.76 -14.80 26.56
N LYS A 520 37.06 -15.83 25.72
CA LYS A 520 38.14 -16.80 25.94
C LYS A 520 39.52 -16.14 25.97
N ILE A 521 39.68 -15.00 25.27
CA ILE A 521 40.92 -14.21 25.28
C ILE A 521 40.88 -12.99 26.20
N GLY A 522 39.91 -12.95 27.11
CA GLY A 522 39.76 -11.89 28.11
C GLY A 522 39.18 -10.56 27.59
N VAL A 523 38.59 -10.54 26.37
CA VAL A 523 37.94 -9.36 25.82
C VAL A 523 36.45 -9.44 26.04
N LEU A 524 35.89 -8.49 26.79
CA LEU A 524 34.45 -8.38 27.03
C LEU A 524 33.83 -7.33 26.11
N ILE A 525 32.70 -7.67 25.53
CA ILE A 525 31.92 -6.79 24.67
C ILE A 525 30.44 -6.85 25.08
N ARG A 526 29.71 -5.75 24.85
CA ARG A 526 28.25 -5.74 24.96
C ARG A 526 27.64 -6.23 23.64
N VAL A 527 26.56 -7.03 23.70
CA VAL A 527 25.80 -7.46 22.52
C VAL A 527 24.34 -7.05 22.67
N ILE A 528 23.83 -6.31 21.67
CA ILE A 528 22.47 -5.82 21.61
C ILE A 528 21.76 -6.44 20.40
N ASP A 529 20.59 -7.07 20.66
CA ASP A 529 19.59 -7.40 19.62
C ASP A 529 18.71 -6.18 19.36
N LEU A 530 18.88 -5.56 18.20
CA LEU A 530 18.09 -4.42 17.73
C LEU A 530 16.94 -4.91 16.84
N TYR A 531 16.02 -5.69 17.41
CA TYR A 531 14.89 -6.26 16.70
C TYR A 531 13.91 -5.22 16.12
N SER A 532 13.90 -3.99 16.64
CA SER A 532 13.14 -2.86 16.09
C SER A 532 14.09 -1.85 15.45
N ILE A 533 14.13 -1.86 14.13
CA ILE A 533 14.98 -0.96 13.34
C ILE A 533 14.35 0.44 13.24
N LYS A 534 13.00 0.46 13.15
CA LYS A 534 12.20 1.69 13.16
C LYS A 534 10.85 1.40 13.86
N PRO A 535 10.44 2.19 14.89
CA PRO A 535 11.28 3.14 15.59
C PRO A 535 12.48 2.45 16.26
N ILE A 536 13.53 3.22 16.60
CA ILE A 536 14.79 2.68 17.15
C ILE A 536 14.92 2.97 18.65
N ALA A 537 15.57 2.07 19.38
CA ALA A 537 15.83 2.18 20.82
C ALA A 537 16.97 3.17 21.14
N ALA A 538 16.82 4.44 20.77
CA ALA A 538 17.87 5.46 20.84
C ALA A 538 18.46 5.65 22.25
N ALA A 539 17.64 5.58 23.30
CA ALA A 539 18.10 5.73 24.70
C ALA A 539 19.07 4.60 25.10
N THR A 540 18.74 3.34 24.77
CA THR A 540 19.60 2.19 25.09
C THR A 540 20.90 2.23 24.27
N LEU A 541 20.83 2.61 23.01
CA LEU A 541 22.03 2.77 22.15
C LEU A 541 22.93 3.89 22.66
N THR A 542 22.38 5.03 23.07
CA THR A 542 23.11 6.14 23.67
C THR A 542 23.82 5.75 24.96
N ASP A 543 23.12 5.02 25.86
CA ASP A 543 23.71 4.52 27.09
C ASP A 543 24.86 3.54 26.81
N ALA A 544 24.65 2.62 25.89
CA ALA A 544 25.67 1.67 25.46
C ALA A 544 26.90 2.38 24.87
N ALA A 545 26.68 3.31 23.94
CA ALA A 545 27.76 4.12 23.32
C ALA A 545 28.63 4.86 24.34
N ARG A 546 27.99 5.55 25.28
CA ARG A 546 28.71 6.28 26.33
C ARG A 546 29.50 5.38 27.28
N LYS A 547 28.98 4.18 27.57
CA LYS A 547 29.64 3.23 28.47
C LYS A 547 30.80 2.50 27.83
N THR A 548 30.73 2.23 26.54
CA THR A 548 31.72 1.38 25.86
C THR A 548 32.65 2.14 24.90
N GLY A 549 32.33 3.39 24.57
CA GLY A 549 33.18 4.28 23.78
C GLY A 549 33.25 3.97 22.27
N ALA A 550 32.72 2.84 21.81
CA ALA A 550 32.65 2.47 20.40
C ALA A 550 31.51 1.48 20.11
N ILE A 551 30.95 1.54 18.91
CA ILE A 551 29.93 0.60 18.43
C ILE A 551 30.38 -0.06 17.13
N ILE A 552 30.10 -1.35 17.00
CA ILE A 552 30.14 -2.10 15.74
C ILE A 552 28.71 -2.53 15.42
N THR A 553 28.19 -2.18 14.24
CA THR A 553 26.92 -2.70 13.71
C THR A 553 27.19 -3.87 12.77
N VAL A 554 26.35 -4.91 12.82
CA VAL A 554 26.48 -6.07 11.96
C VAL A 554 25.12 -6.41 11.34
N GLU A 555 25.06 -6.40 10.02
CA GLU A 555 23.80 -6.61 9.30
C GLU A 555 23.99 -7.43 7.99
N ASP A 556 23.02 -8.26 7.66
CA ASP A 556 22.93 -8.99 6.39
C ASP A 556 22.04 -8.24 5.39
N HIS A 557 22.35 -6.97 5.20
CA HIS A 557 21.70 -5.98 4.34
C HIS A 557 22.79 -5.07 3.76
N TYR A 558 22.51 -4.35 2.69
CA TYR A 558 23.41 -3.29 2.23
C TYR A 558 23.56 -2.20 3.30
N PRO A 559 24.70 -1.51 3.37
CA PRO A 559 24.91 -0.47 4.38
C PRO A 559 23.93 0.70 4.23
N GLU A 560 23.57 1.05 2.98
CA GLU A 560 22.67 2.15 2.66
C GLU A 560 21.24 1.85 3.15
N GLY A 561 20.75 2.69 4.04
CA GLY A 561 19.42 2.58 4.61
C GLY A 561 19.23 1.41 5.57
N GLY A 562 20.27 0.64 5.90
CA GLY A 562 20.23 -0.52 6.77
C GLY A 562 20.21 -0.20 8.28
N LEU A 563 20.50 -1.22 9.09
CA LEU A 563 20.58 -1.14 10.54
C LEU A 563 21.71 -0.21 10.98
N GLY A 564 22.88 -0.29 10.33
CA GLY A 564 24.04 0.54 10.65
C GLY A 564 23.75 2.02 10.55
N GLU A 565 23.16 2.48 9.45
CA GLU A 565 22.74 3.88 9.29
C GLU A 565 21.66 4.29 10.31
N ALA A 566 20.73 3.39 10.66
CA ALA A 566 19.74 3.67 11.69
C ALA A 566 20.40 3.94 13.05
N VAL A 567 21.42 3.15 13.41
CA VAL A 567 22.21 3.33 14.63
C VAL A 567 23.03 4.64 14.56
N MET A 568 23.72 4.90 13.45
CA MET A 568 24.47 6.14 13.26
C MET A 568 23.56 7.38 13.40
N HIS A 569 22.38 7.33 12.80
CA HIS A 569 21.40 8.43 12.93
C HIS A 569 20.95 8.64 14.39
N ALA A 570 20.66 7.54 15.10
CA ALA A 570 20.25 7.60 16.51
C ALA A 570 21.36 8.17 17.42
N LEU A 571 22.61 8.03 17.01
CA LEU A 571 23.79 8.48 17.76
C LEU A 571 24.42 9.77 17.20
N ALA A 572 23.77 10.45 16.26
CA ALA A 572 24.36 11.60 15.55
C ALA A 572 24.88 12.73 16.46
N THR A 573 24.39 12.84 17.67
CA THR A 573 24.84 13.84 18.67
C THR A 573 25.81 13.27 19.71
N ILE A 574 26.17 11.99 19.63
CA ILE A 574 27.04 11.29 20.59
C ILE A 574 28.42 11.09 19.93
N PRO A 575 29.50 11.64 20.48
CA PRO A 575 30.83 11.60 19.85
C PRO A 575 31.53 10.24 20.07
N VAL A 576 30.96 9.17 19.51
CA VAL A 576 31.54 7.82 19.55
C VAL A 576 31.67 7.28 18.12
N PRO A 577 32.75 6.55 17.80
CA PRO A 577 32.87 5.91 16.50
C PRO A 577 31.85 4.76 16.36
N VAL A 578 31.25 4.69 15.17
CA VAL A 578 30.38 3.58 14.76
C VAL A 578 31.02 2.92 13.54
N TYR A 579 31.32 1.64 13.64
CA TYR A 579 31.88 0.83 12.55
C TYR A 579 30.78 -0.09 12.02
N SER A 580 30.66 -0.22 10.71
CA SER A 580 29.65 -1.04 10.07
C SER A 580 30.28 -2.28 9.42
N LEU A 581 29.72 -3.44 9.69
CA LEU A 581 29.89 -4.69 8.94
C LEU A 581 28.57 -4.97 8.24
N ALA A 582 28.55 -4.92 6.93
CA ALA A 582 27.36 -5.05 6.11
C ALA A 582 27.70 -5.76 4.80
N VAL A 583 26.69 -6.13 4.00
CA VAL A 583 26.89 -6.73 2.68
C VAL A 583 27.42 -5.66 1.73
N THR A 584 28.68 -5.77 1.35
CA THR A 584 29.35 -4.78 0.47
C THR A 584 29.88 -5.38 -0.83
N LYS A 585 29.95 -6.71 -0.90
CA LYS A 585 30.35 -7.43 -2.09
C LYS A 585 29.12 -7.84 -2.90
N LYS A 586 29.32 -8.15 -4.17
CA LYS A 586 28.25 -8.72 -4.98
C LYS A 586 27.96 -10.15 -4.50
N PRO A 587 26.76 -10.43 -3.98
CA PRO A 587 26.45 -11.73 -3.40
C PRO A 587 26.57 -12.89 -4.40
N LYS A 588 26.72 -14.09 -3.87
CA LYS A 588 26.87 -15.34 -4.64
C LYS A 588 25.92 -16.41 -4.12
N SER A 589 25.78 -17.50 -4.85
CA SER A 589 25.21 -18.74 -4.34
C SER A 589 26.26 -19.51 -3.53
N GLY A 590 25.86 -20.10 -2.42
CA GLY A 590 26.76 -20.88 -1.57
C GLY A 590 26.08 -21.36 -0.28
N SER A 591 26.83 -21.95 0.63
CA SER A 591 26.30 -22.23 1.96
C SER A 591 26.08 -20.92 2.74
N PRO A 592 25.14 -20.86 3.66
CA PRO A 592 24.93 -19.66 4.49
C PRO A 592 26.21 -19.20 5.20
N SER A 593 26.96 -20.13 5.77
CA SER A 593 28.22 -19.82 6.47
C SER A 593 29.31 -19.26 5.54
N ASP A 594 29.45 -19.81 4.32
CA ASP A 594 30.44 -19.31 3.36
C ASP A 594 30.08 -17.87 2.91
N LEU A 595 28.77 -17.57 2.78
CA LEU A 595 28.31 -16.27 2.37
C LEU A 595 28.49 -15.22 3.47
N LEU A 596 28.24 -15.58 4.74
CA LEU A 596 28.50 -14.69 5.87
C LEU A 596 30.01 -14.40 6.02
N ASP A 597 30.87 -15.40 5.80
CA ASP A 597 32.32 -15.20 5.78
C ASP A 597 32.78 -14.38 4.57
N PHE A 598 32.22 -14.63 3.39
CA PHE A 598 32.53 -13.89 2.16
C PHE A 598 32.18 -12.42 2.28
N GLU A 599 31.03 -12.09 2.87
CA GLU A 599 30.57 -10.72 3.08
C GLU A 599 31.18 -10.05 4.32
N GLU A 600 32.04 -10.75 5.05
CA GLU A 600 32.73 -10.25 6.26
C GLU A 600 31.75 -9.78 7.36
N ILE A 601 30.65 -10.50 7.51
CA ILE A 601 29.62 -10.30 8.56
C ILE A 601 29.48 -11.50 9.49
N SER A 602 30.42 -12.45 9.40
CA SER A 602 30.49 -13.65 10.25
C SER A 602 31.12 -13.35 11.62
N ARG A 603 31.03 -14.32 12.52
CA ARG A 603 31.69 -14.29 13.84
C ARG A 603 33.18 -13.98 13.78
N ARG A 604 33.88 -14.48 12.75
CA ARG A 604 35.31 -14.22 12.52
C ARG A 604 35.54 -12.75 12.20
N ALA A 605 34.80 -12.22 11.24
CA ALA A 605 34.91 -10.82 10.86
C ALA A 605 34.58 -9.87 12.04
N ILE A 606 33.60 -10.24 12.89
CA ILE A 606 33.28 -9.50 14.11
C ILE A 606 34.46 -9.53 15.08
N VAL A 607 35.06 -10.69 15.33
CA VAL A 607 36.23 -10.83 16.21
C VAL A 607 37.40 -9.97 15.69
N ASP A 608 37.69 -10.06 14.40
CA ASP A 608 38.79 -9.32 13.77
C ASP A 608 38.55 -7.82 13.85
N LYS A 609 37.31 -7.34 13.57
CA LYS A 609 36.96 -5.93 13.70
C LYS A 609 37.05 -5.43 15.15
N VAL A 610 36.63 -6.25 16.13
CA VAL A 610 36.78 -5.92 17.55
C VAL A 610 38.25 -5.78 17.93
N LYS A 611 39.10 -6.71 17.50
CA LYS A 611 40.56 -6.63 17.75
C LYS A 611 41.17 -5.38 17.10
N GLU A 612 40.83 -5.10 15.85
CA GLU A 612 41.26 -3.90 15.11
C GLU A 612 40.91 -2.62 15.88
N VAL A 613 39.63 -2.46 16.24
CA VAL A 613 39.12 -1.25 16.95
C VAL A 613 39.78 -1.09 18.33
N LEU A 614 40.11 -2.19 19.00
CA LEU A 614 40.75 -2.18 20.32
C LEU A 614 42.29 -2.17 20.28
N GLY A 615 42.91 -2.21 19.08
CA GLY A 615 44.36 -2.25 18.91
C GLY A 615 44.99 -3.56 19.45
N LEU A 616 44.27 -4.69 19.36
CA LEU A 616 44.73 -6.00 19.83
C LEU A 616 45.33 -6.83 18.66
N GLN A 617 46.38 -7.58 18.90
CA GLN A 617 46.96 -8.50 17.93
C GLN A 617 46.20 -9.82 17.84
#